data_8c3cb452864b5e22f3acf332a6a2b03c
#
_entry.id   8c3cb452864b5e22f3acf332a6a2b03c
#
_cell.length_a   1.000
_cell.length_b   1.000
_cell.length_c   1.000
_cell.angle_alpha   90.00
_cell.angle_beta   90.00
_cell.angle_gamma   90.00
#
_symmetry.space_group_name_H-M   'P 1'
#
loop_
_entity.id
_entity.type
_entity.pdbx_description
1 polymer ?
#
loop_
_entity_poly.entity_id
_entity_poly.type
_entity_poly.pdbx_seq_one_letter_code
_entity_poly.pdbx_strand_id
1 'polypeptide(L)'
;MPVYHPNTRFSDCWGSAGDVTFYHRDGVCYWRSRDRHSFCGSSAQLKALDVHRRALDCWKRIPDDIKEKWNGFASVVEPHKPPFDGSSHITGHNLFVSAYHGFAILGNEHIPEPVPFVKFPLFDVKVIDASKANGCVILRCRLWLSGADDCNRYRVLGKVLLTNPGGGCKTSKLRNCLSVPT
;
A
#
# COMPACT_ATOMS: atom_id res chain seq x y z
N MET A 1 22.03 15.99 17.79
CA MET A 1 20.72 15.81 18.46
C MET A 1 20.90 16.09 19.92
N PRO A 2 20.08 16.95 20.55
CA PRO A 2 20.20 17.18 21.97
C PRO A 2 19.75 15.94 22.76
N VAL A 3 20.53 15.62 23.80
CA VAL A 3 20.27 14.53 24.73
C VAL A 3 19.51 15.10 25.93
N TYR A 4 18.45 14.42 26.36
CA TYR A 4 17.72 14.76 27.56
C TYR A 4 18.44 14.16 28.78
N HIS A 5 18.76 15.01 29.75
CA HIS A 5 19.29 14.54 31.03
C HIS A 5 18.16 14.55 32.06
N PRO A 6 17.79 13.39 32.62
CA PRO A 6 16.78 13.31 33.65
C PRO A 6 17.13 14.16 34.86
N ASN A 7 16.14 14.75 35.49
CA ASN A 7 16.29 15.45 36.74
C ASN A 7 15.41 14.81 37.82
N THR A 8 15.49 15.31 39.05
CA THR A 8 14.72 14.76 40.20
C THR A 8 13.20 14.78 40.02
N ARG A 9 12.66 15.57 39.09
CA ARG A 9 11.21 15.65 38.81
C ARG A 9 10.78 14.75 37.67
N PHE A 10 11.69 14.44 36.75
CA PHE A 10 11.40 13.62 35.56
C PHE A 10 12.53 12.62 35.37
N SER A 11 12.31 11.43 35.88
CA SER A 11 13.26 10.29 35.72
C SER A 11 13.28 9.78 34.28
N ASP A 12 12.18 9.93 33.57
CA ASP A 12 12.02 9.48 32.22
C ASP A 12 10.96 10.31 31.48
N CYS A 13 11.17 10.55 30.19
CA CYS A 13 10.24 11.25 29.32
C CYS A 13 9.97 10.45 28.07
N TRP A 14 8.69 10.29 27.76
CA TRP A 14 8.23 9.46 26.65
C TRP A 14 7.02 10.08 25.98
N GLY A 15 7.03 10.09 24.62
CA GLY A 15 5.91 10.62 23.86
C GLY A 15 6.06 12.08 23.47
N SER A 16 4.96 12.78 23.23
CA SER A 16 4.97 14.14 22.69
C SER A 16 4.24 15.11 23.62
N ALA A 17 4.87 16.26 23.87
CA ALA A 17 4.30 17.36 24.64
C ALA A 17 4.52 18.67 23.87
N GLY A 18 3.44 19.33 23.45
CA GLY A 18 3.52 20.55 22.64
C GLY A 18 4.31 20.35 21.36
N ASP A 19 5.33 21.16 21.17
CA ASP A 19 6.19 21.13 19.98
C ASP A 19 7.43 20.24 20.14
N VAL A 20 7.46 19.38 21.17
CA VAL A 20 8.58 18.50 21.45
C VAL A 20 8.12 17.05 21.47
N THR A 21 8.95 16.15 20.91
CA THR A 21 8.79 14.71 21.02
C THR A 21 10.01 14.12 21.71
N PHE A 22 9.77 13.31 22.76
CA PHE A 22 10.77 12.54 23.47
C PHE A 22 10.75 11.09 22.97
N TYR A 23 11.91 10.50 22.79
CA TYR A 23 12.05 9.11 22.37
C TYR A 23 13.36 8.52 22.90
N HIS A 24 13.38 7.19 23.06
CA HIS A 24 14.57 6.47 23.52
C HIS A 24 15.25 5.79 22.32
N ARG A 25 16.55 5.81 22.36
CA ARG A 25 17.39 5.01 21.49
C ARG A 25 18.60 4.54 22.28
N ASP A 26 18.82 3.23 22.27
CA ASP A 26 19.93 2.58 22.98
C ASP A 26 19.99 2.95 24.48
N GLY A 27 18.83 3.04 25.14
CA GLY A 27 18.70 3.40 26.56
C GLY A 27 18.88 4.87 26.89
N VAL A 28 19.14 5.72 25.88
CA VAL A 28 19.29 7.16 26.04
C VAL A 28 18.03 7.89 25.58
N CYS A 29 17.55 8.84 26.39
CA CYS A 29 16.41 9.67 26.05
C CYS A 29 16.88 10.86 25.19
N TYR A 30 16.22 11.02 24.06
CA TYR A 30 16.42 12.14 23.15
C TYR A 30 15.16 12.95 23.03
N TRP A 31 15.30 14.19 22.64
CA TRP A 31 14.18 15.00 22.22
C TRP A 31 14.42 15.67 20.87
N ARG A 32 13.34 15.94 20.17
CA ARG A 32 13.37 16.70 18.92
C ARG A 32 12.21 17.69 18.87
N SER A 33 12.42 18.83 18.25
CA SER A 33 11.35 19.74 17.88
C SER A 33 10.42 19.07 16.86
N ARG A 34 9.13 19.28 17.01
CA ARG A 34 8.12 18.92 16.00
C ARG A 34 7.95 20.09 15.05
N ASP A 35 8.64 20.05 13.93
CA ASP A 35 8.35 20.99 12.88
C ASP A 35 6.97 20.67 12.30
N ARG A 36 6.04 21.57 12.52
CA ARG A 36 4.72 21.50 11.89
C ARG A 36 4.87 21.93 10.43
N HIS A 37 5.40 21.06 9.61
CA HIS A 37 5.40 21.31 8.18
C HIS A 37 3.95 21.30 7.68
N SER A 38 3.54 22.41 7.05
CA SER A 38 2.31 22.40 6.29
C SER A 38 2.47 21.39 5.15
N PHE A 39 1.57 20.41 5.08
CA PHE A 39 1.61 19.41 4.03
C PHE A 39 1.20 20.05 2.70
N CYS A 40 2.19 20.47 1.92
CA CYS A 40 2.01 20.93 0.55
C CYS A 40 2.21 19.74 -0.40
N GLY A 41 1.27 18.78 -0.38
CA GLY A 41 1.34 17.61 -1.23
C GLY A 41 1.09 17.95 -2.70
N SER A 42 1.77 17.23 -3.61
CA SER A 42 1.42 17.24 -5.02
C SER A 42 -0.02 16.75 -5.22
N SER A 43 -0.64 17.07 -6.37
CA SER A 43 -2.00 16.60 -6.67
C SER A 43 -2.15 15.09 -6.56
N ALA A 44 -1.12 14.33 -6.92
CA ALA A 44 -1.09 12.88 -6.79
C ALA A 44 -1.05 12.42 -5.32
N GLN A 45 -0.28 13.11 -4.47
CA GLN A 45 -0.23 12.82 -3.04
C GLN A 45 -1.55 13.17 -2.36
N LEU A 46 -2.20 14.28 -2.75
CA LEU A 46 -3.52 14.66 -2.22
C LEU A 46 -4.58 13.62 -2.60
N LYS A 47 -4.58 13.12 -3.84
CA LYS A 47 -5.46 12.02 -4.27
C LYS A 47 -5.23 10.74 -3.46
N ALA A 48 -3.97 10.36 -3.26
CA ALA A 48 -3.64 9.18 -2.46
C ALA A 48 -4.08 9.33 -0.99
N LEU A 49 -3.92 10.53 -0.41
CA LEU A 49 -4.37 10.85 0.94
C LEU A 49 -5.90 10.78 1.06
N ASP A 50 -6.62 11.27 0.04
CA ASP A 50 -8.07 11.19 0.00
C ASP A 50 -8.56 9.72 -0.04
N VAL A 51 -7.96 8.90 -0.90
CA VAL A 51 -8.25 7.46 -0.94
C VAL A 51 -7.98 6.81 0.43
N HIS A 52 -6.88 7.18 1.08
CA HIS A 52 -6.53 6.66 2.40
C HIS A 52 -7.56 7.04 3.47
N ARG A 53 -7.99 8.30 3.50
CA ARG A 53 -9.04 8.77 4.43
C ARG A 53 -10.35 8.03 4.22
N ARG A 54 -10.78 7.86 2.96
CA ARG A 54 -11.98 7.08 2.63
C ARG A 54 -11.86 5.62 3.08
N ALA A 55 -10.69 5.00 2.92
CA ALA A 55 -10.44 3.65 3.43
C ALA A 55 -10.61 3.55 4.95
N LEU A 56 -10.03 4.50 5.70
CA LEU A 56 -10.16 4.53 7.16
C LEU A 56 -11.62 4.75 7.61
N ASP A 57 -12.35 5.62 6.94
CA ASP A 57 -13.75 5.89 7.24
C ASP A 57 -14.66 4.70 6.87
N CYS A 58 -14.34 4.00 5.79
CA CYS A 58 -15.00 2.77 5.42
C CYS A 58 -14.78 1.68 6.48
N TRP A 59 -13.54 1.47 6.93
CA TRP A 59 -13.23 0.51 8.00
C TRP A 59 -14.00 0.78 9.29
N LYS A 60 -14.16 2.03 9.69
CA LYS A 60 -14.95 2.38 10.90
C LYS A 60 -16.40 1.95 10.80
N ARG A 61 -16.98 1.98 9.60
CA ARG A 61 -18.39 1.67 9.35
C ARG A 61 -18.67 0.19 9.12
N ILE A 62 -17.65 -0.61 8.84
CA ILE A 62 -17.80 -2.04 8.61
C ILE A 62 -18.24 -2.72 9.90
N PRO A 63 -19.25 -3.63 9.85
CA PRO A 63 -19.66 -4.45 10.98
C PRO A 63 -18.52 -5.29 11.55
N ASP A 64 -18.58 -5.62 12.84
CA ASP A 64 -17.50 -6.31 13.52
C ASP A 64 -17.29 -7.74 13.02
N ASP A 65 -18.35 -8.44 12.61
CA ASP A 65 -18.27 -9.76 11.98
C ASP A 65 -17.44 -9.74 10.68
N ILE A 66 -17.55 -8.66 9.88
CA ILE A 66 -16.74 -8.49 8.67
C ILE A 66 -15.29 -8.13 9.04
N LYS A 67 -15.08 -7.33 10.09
CA LYS A 67 -13.72 -7.05 10.60
C LYS A 67 -13.02 -8.32 11.06
N GLU A 68 -13.76 -9.23 11.72
CA GLU A 68 -13.22 -10.53 12.12
C GLU A 68 -12.82 -11.39 10.92
N LYS A 69 -13.62 -11.40 9.85
CA LYS A 69 -13.25 -12.07 8.60
C LYS A 69 -11.95 -11.50 8.01
N TRP A 70 -11.76 -10.18 8.04
CA TRP A 70 -10.52 -9.53 7.61
C TRP A 70 -9.33 -9.90 8.50
N ASN A 71 -9.52 -9.99 9.81
CA ASN A 71 -8.50 -10.43 10.75
C ASN A 71 -8.11 -11.89 10.52
N GLY A 72 -9.09 -12.77 10.30
CA GLY A 72 -8.87 -14.16 9.95
C GLY A 72 -8.11 -14.31 8.64
N PHE A 73 -8.47 -13.52 7.63
CA PHE A 73 -7.76 -13.52 6.36
C PHE A 73 -6.32 -13.00 6.49
N ALA A 74 -6.10 -11.96 7.28
CA ALA A 74 -4.78 -11.40 7.53
C ALA A 74 -3.82 -12.38 8.20
N SER A 75 -4.34 -13.33 9.00
CA SER A 75 -3.53 -14.35 9.69
C SER A 75 -2.90 -15.36 8.73
N VAL A 76 -3.46 -15.55 7.54
CA VAL A 76 -2.96 -16.51 6.53
C VAL A 76 -2.22 -15.84 5.37
N VAL A 77 -2.22 -14.51 5.30
CA VAL A 77 -1.52 -13.75 4.25
C VAL A 77 -0.12 -13.41 4.72
N GLU A 78 0.88 -13.82 3.97
CA GLU A 78 2.25 -13.38 4.21
C GLU A 78 2.40 -11.89 3.89
N PRO A 79 2.94 -11.09 4.82
CA PRO A 79 3.17 -9.67 4.58
C PRO A 79 4.25 -9.50 3.49
N HIS A 80 4.02 -8.58 2.56
CA HIS A 80 4.95 -8.27 1.47
C HIS A 80 6.34 -7.82 1.99
N LYS A 81 6.36 -7.19 3.16
CA LYS A 81 7.57 -6.86 3.91
C LYS A 81 7.35 -7.34 5.32
N PRO A 82 8.05 -8.36 5.78
CA PRO A 82 7.98 -8.78 7.16
C PRO A 82 8.39 -7.60 8.06
N PRO A 83 7.70 -7.39 9.16
CA PRO A 83 8.12 -6.42 10.17
C PRO A 83 9.50 -6.78 10.72
N PHE A 84 10.21 -5.79 11.24
CA PHE A 84 11.60 -5.92 11.67
C PHE A 84 11.84 -7.00 12.74
N ASP A 85 10.84 -7.33 13.54
CA ASP A 85 10.89 -8.33 14.59
C ASP A 85 10.50 -9.75 14.14
N GLY A 86 10.07 -9.90 12.89
CA GLY A 86 9.70 -11.21 12.31
C GLY A 86 8.48 -11.87 12.94
N SER A 87 7.84 -11.25 13.93
CA SER A 87 6.80 -11.86 14.77
C SER A 87 5.40 -11.31 14.51
N SER A 88 5.25 -10.16 13.87
CA SER A 88 3.96 -9.54 13.70
C SER A 88 3.33 -9.87 12.35
N HIS A 89 2.12 -10.39 12.43
CA HIS A 89 1.24 -10.56 11.30
C HIS A 89 0.71 -9.20 10.84
N ILE A 90 0.40 -9.08 9.54
CA ILE A 90 -0.39 -7.96 9.07
C ILE A 90 -1.75 -7.99 9.77
N THR A 91 -2.24 -6.84 10.22
CA THR A 91 -3.58 -6.77 10.82
C THR A 91 -4.65 -6.74 9.73
N GLY A 92 -5.88 -7.21 10.05
CA GLY A 92 -7.02 -7.10 9.14
C GLY A 92 -7.28 -5.66 8.68
N HIS A 93 -7.10 -4.69 9.57
CA HIS A 93 -7.17 -3.27 9.23
C HIS A 93 -6.16 -2.86 8.14
N ASN A 94 -4.90 -3.22 8.31
CA ASN A 94 -3.86 -2.88 7.33
C ASN A 94 -4.09 -3.58 6.00
N LEU A 95 -4.54 -4.84 6.03
CA LEU A 95 -4.88 -5.59 4.83
C LEU A 95 -6.06 -4.96 4.10
N PHE A 96 -7.12 -4.57 4.82
CA PHE A 96 -8.27 -3.88 4.26
C PHE A 96 -7.88 -2.55 3.60
N VAL A 97 -7.09 -1.71 4.27
CA VAL A 97 -6.62 -0.43 3.72
C VAL A 97 -5.79 -0.66 2.44
N SER A 98 -4.92 -1.67 2.44
CA SER A 98 -4.15 -2.05 1.25
C SER A 98 -5.05 -2.49 0.09
N ALA A 99 -6.05 -3.34 0.37
CA ALA A 99 -7.04 -3.76 -0.61
C ALA A 99 -7.83 -2.57 -1.15
N TYR A 100 -8.27 -1.65 -0.28
CA TYR A 100 -9.00 -0.44 -0.69
C TYR A 100 -8.21 0.38 -1.70
N HIS A 101 -6.93 0.62 -1.45
CA HIS A 101 -6.06 1.31 -2.40
C HIS A 101 -5.95 0.57 -3.74
N GLY A 102 -5.84 -0.75 -3.71
CA GLY A 102 -5.83 -1.57 -4.93
C GLY A 102 -7.12 -1.43 -5.73
N PHE A 103 -8.28 -1.54 -5.08
CA PHE A 103 -9.57 -1.38 -5.73
C PHE A 103 -9.82 0.03 -6.26
N ALA A 104 -9.41 1.06 -5.52
CA ALA A 104 -9.51 2.45 -5.96
C ALA A 104 -8.70 2.72 -7.23
N ILE A 105 -7.51 2.13 -7.37
CA ILE A 105 -6.71 2.20 -8.60
C ILE A 105 -7.45 1.56 -9.79
N LEU A 106 -8.23 0.53 -9.55
CA LEU A 106 -9.05 -0.16 -10.57
C LEU A 106 -10.39 0.55 -10.83
N GLY A 107 -10.62 1.71 -10.21
CA GLY A 107 -11.87 2.47 -10.36
C GLY A 107 -13.06 1.86 -9.61
N ASN A 108 -12.81 0.97 -8.67
CA ASN A 108 -13.85 0.33 -7.86
C ASN A 108 -13.76 0.83 -6.41
N GLU A 109 -14.85 1.38 -5.89
CA GLU A 109 -14.92 1.87 -4.52
C GLU A 109 -15.56 0.87 -3.54
N HIS A 110 -16.14 -0.20 -4.07
CA HIS A 110 -16.73 -1.25 -3.26
C HIS A 110 -15.74 -2.38 -3.03
N ILE A 111 -15.42 -2.63 -1.77
CA ILE A 111 -14.54 -3.72 -1.39
C ILE A 111 -15.39 -4.92 -1.00
N PRO A 112 -15.27 -6.04 -1.70
CA PRO A 112 -15.99 -7.25 -1.35
C PRO A 112 -15.52 -7.78 0.01
N GLU A 113 -16.36 -8.58 0.65
CA GLU A 113 -15.95 -9.36 1.80
C GLU A 113 -14.77 -10.26 1.44
N PRO A 114 -13.81 -10.48 2.37
CA PRO A 114 -12.73 -11.40 2.12
C PRO A 114 -13.30 -12.81 1.96
N VAL A 115 -13.01 -13.42 0.83
CA VAL A 115 -13.31 -14.84 0.62
C VAL A 115 -12.18 -15.68 1.20
N PRO A 116 -12.45 -16.93 1.63
CA PRO A 116 -11.40 -17.86 2.03
C PRO A 116 -10.31 -17.89 0.96
N PHE A 117 -9.04 -17.91 1.39
CA PHE A 117 -7.91 -17.87 0.47
C PHE A 117 -7.98 -19.02 -0.53
N VAL A 118 -8.29 -18.67 -1.75
CA VAL A 118 -8.15 -19.57 -2.89
C VAL A 118 -6.80 -19.27 -3.51
N LYS A 119 -6.03 -20.31 -3.83
CA LYS A 119 -4.76 -20.18 -4.52
C LYS A 119 -4.94 -19.31 -5.77
N PHE A 120 -4.16 -18.22 -5.86
CA PHE A 120 -4.20 -17.40 -7.06
C PHE A 120 -3.90 -18.24 -8.30
N PRO A 121 -4.64 -18.05 -9.40
CA PRO A 121 -4.32 -18.70 -10.65
C PRO A 121 -2.93 -18.28 -11.11
N LEU A 122 -2.23 -19.21 -11.74
CA LEU A 122 -1.00 -18.86 -12.44
C LEU A 122 -1.39 -17.98 -13.64
N PHE A 123 -0.69 -16.89 -13.80
CA PHE A 123 -0.89 -16.02 -14.95
C PHE A 123 0.42 -15.83 -15.73
N ASP A 124 0.28 -15.76 -17.03
CA ASP A 124 1.38 -15.43 -17.93
C ASP A 124 0.95 -14.29 -18.85
N VAL A 125 1.90 -13.41 -19.16
CA VAL A 125 1.66 -12.22 -19.98
C VAL A 125 2.66 -12.20 -21.12
N LYS A 126 2.15 -12.26 -22.35
CA LYS A 126 2.98 -12.11 -23.55
C LYS A 126 2.65 -10.78 -24.24
N VAL A 127 3.66 -9.97 -24.46
CA VAL A 127 3.53 -8.80 -25.33
C VAL A 127 3.50 -9.28 -26.77
N ILE A 128 2.42 -8.96 -27.47
CA ILE A 128 2.21 -9.35 -28.87
C ILE A 128 2.77 -8.27 -29.79
N ASP A 129 2.49 -7.03 -29.44
CA ASP A 129 2.84 -5.87 -30.27
C ASP A 129 3.09 -4.65 -29.40
N ALA A 130 3.96 -3.77 -29.89
CA ALA A 130 4.27 -2.50 -29.27
C ALA A 130 4.31 -1.43 -30.36
N SER A 131 3.43 -0.47 -30.29
CA SER A 131 3.33 0.62 -31.25
C SER A 131 3.38 1.98 -30.57
N LYS A 132 3.68 3.03 -31.34
CA LYS A 132 3.65 4.41 -30.84
C LYS A 132 2.65 5.20 -31.66
N ALA A 133 1.66 5.75 -30.98
CA ALA A 133 0.65 6.60 -31.58
C ALA A 133 0.31 7.78 -30.65
N ASN A 134 0.14 8.99 -31.22
CA ASN A 134 -0.26 10.19 -30.49
C ASN A 134 0.61 10.50 -29.24
N GLY A 135 1.91 10.26 -29.33
CA GLY A 135 2.83 10.46 -28.19
C GLY A 135 2.78 9.39 -27.10
N CYS A 136 1.90 8.41 -27.23
CA CYS A 136 1.75 7.30 -26.29
C CYS A 136 2.37 6.01 -26.84
N VAL A 137 2.85 5.15 -25.96
CA VAL A 137 3.26 3.79 -26.30
C VAL A 137 2.08 2.86 -25.98
N ILE A 138 1.63 2.14 -26.99
CA ILE A 138 0.54 1.18 -26.92
C ILE A 138 1.15 -0.22 -26.90
N LEU A 139 0.87 -0.97 -25.83
CA LEU A 139 1.28 -2.36 -25.70
C LEU A 139 0.04 -3.25 -25.83
N ARG A 140 0.07 -4.15 -26.81
CA ARG A 140 -0.92 -5.20 -26.93
C ARG A 140 -0.39 -6.46 -26.28
N CYS A 141 -1.06 -6.88 -25.21
CA CYS A 141 -0.67 -8.05 -24.44
C CYS A 141 -1.74 -9.12 -24.51
N ARG A 142 -1.31 -10.38 -24.51
CA ARG A 142 -2.19 -11.52 -24.26
C ARG A 142 -1.93 -12.01 -22.84
N LEU A 143 -3.00 -12.17 -22.09
CA LEU A 143 -2.99 -12.70 -20.74
C LEU A 143 -3.57 -14.10 -20.73
N TRP A 144 -2.90 -15.03 -20.08
CA TRP A 144 -3.41 -16.36 -19.79
C TRP A 144 -3.55 -16.53 -18.29
N LEU A 145 -4.68 -17.07 -17.88
CA LEU A 145 -4.95 -17.47 -16.51
C LEU A 145 -5.14 -19.00 -16.49
N SER A 146 -4.31 -19.69 -15.72
CA SER A 146 -4.39 -21.14 -15.56
C SER A 146 -4.93 -21.48 -14.19
N GLY A 147 -5.97 -22.34 -14.16
CA GLY A 147 -6.61 -22.74 -12.91
C GLY A 147 -7.59 -21.72 -12.34
N ALA A 148 -8.06 -20.77 -13.16
CA ALA A 148 -9.14 -19.86 -12.80
C ALA A 148 -10.49 -20.47 -13.15
N ASP A 149 -11.39 -20.56 -12.18
CA ASP A 149 -12.77 -21.05 -12.39
C ASP A 149 -13.59 -20.02 -13.16
N ASP A 150 -13.32 -18.72 -12.97
CA ASP A 150 -14.00 -17.62 -13.65
C ASP A 150 -13.04 -16.43 -13.83
N CYS A 151 -12.67 -16.15 -15.08
CA CYS A 151 -11.77 -15.04 -15.43
C CYS A 151 -12.34 -13.66 -15.06
N ASN A 152 -13.68 -13.52 -14.95
CA ASN A 152 -14.32 -12.25 -14.60
C ASN A 152 -14.10 -11.83 -13.14
N ARG A 153 -13.67 -12.75 -12.30
CA ARG A 153 -13.34 -12.46 -10.89
C ARG A 153 -12.02 -11.75 -10.70
N TYR A 154 -11.18 -11.68 -11.74
CA TYR A 154 -9.85 -11.12 -11.64
C TYR A 154 -9.79 -9.78 -12.35
N ARG A 155 -9.11 -8.85 -11.73
CA ARG A 155 -8.73 -7.57 -12.33
C ARG A 155 -7.21 -7.51 -12.40
N VAL A 156 -6.68 -7.16 -13.56
CA VAL A 156 -5.24 -7.11 -13.78
C VAL A 156 -4.84 -5.66 -13.99
N LEU A 157 -3.87 -5.20 -13.19
CA LEU A 157 -3.26 -3.89 -13.33
C LEU A 157 -1.84 -4.04 -13.86
N GLY A 158 -1.60 -3.55 -15.06
CA GLY A 158 -0.25 -3.47 -15.64
C GLY A 158 0.50 -2.26 -15.14
N LYS A 159 1.79 -2.46 -14.85
CA LYS A 159 2.72 -1.36 -14.61
C LYS A 159 3.89 -1.50 -15.56
N VAL A 160 4.26 -0.41 -16.21
CA VAL A 160 5.37 -0.39 -17.16
C VAL A 160 6.41 0.66 -16.82
N LEU A 161 7.61 0.43 -17.25
CA LEU A 161 8.71 1.38 -17.26
C LEU A 161 9.30 1.42 -18.67
N LEU A 162 9.34 2.59 -19.26
CA LEU A 162 10.07 2.82 -20.51
C LEU A 162 11.50 3.26 -20.15
N THR A 163 12.47 2.51 -20.64
CA THR A 163 13.90 2.82 -20.47
C THR A 163 14.58 2.92 -21.82
N ASN A 164 15.71 3.61 -21.86
CA ASN A 164 16.62 3.52 -23.01
C ASN A 164 17.16 2.09 -23.15
N PRO A 165 17.57 1.66 -24.34
CA PRO A 165 18.22 0.37 -24.54
C PRO A 165 19.37 0.19 -23.55
N GLY A 166 19.39 -0.94 -22.85
CA GLY A 166 20.38 -1.24 -21.78
C GLY A 166 20.12 -0.57 -20.44
N GLY A 167 19.04 0.21 -20.29
CA GLY A 167 18.67 0.83 -19.03
C GLY A 167 18.13 -0.17 -18.01
N GLY A 168 18.59 -0.07 -16.75
CA GLY A 168 18.12 -0.93 -15.66
C GLY A 168 16.66 -0.66 -15.27
N CYS A 169 15.95 -1.70 -14.88
CA CYS A 169 14.59 -1.62 -14.35
C CYS A 169 14.62 -1.32 -12.85
N LYS A 170 14.01 -0.22 -12.44
CA LYS A 170 13.75 0.09 -11.02
C LYS A 170 12.25 0.05 -10.78
N THR A 171 11.80 -0.84 -9.89
CA THR A 171 10.37 -1.03 -9.57
C THR A 171 9.68 0.25 -9.09
N SER A 172 10.41 1.14 -8.40
CA SER A 172 9.89 2.44 -7.95
C SER A 172 9.54 3.41 -9.09
N LYS A 173 10.05 3.16 -10.29
CA LYS A 173 9.77 3.99 -11.48
C LYS A 173 8.65 3.44 -12.35
N LEU A 174 8.11 2.27 -12.04
CA LEU A 174 6.96 1.71 -12.75
C LEU A 174 5.76 2.65 -12.67
N ARG A 175 5.06 2.80 -13.78
CA ARG A 175 3.82 3.59 -13.89
C ARG A 175 2.67 2.70 -14.30
N ASN A 176 1.48 2.97 -13.75
CA ASN A 176 0.27 2.26 -14.11
C ASN A 176 -0.02 2.46 -15.61
N CYS A 177 -0.33 1.39 -16.29
CA CYS A 177 -0.92 1.47 -17.64
C CYS A 177 -2.37 1.94 -17.51
N LEU A 178 -2.78 2.82 -18.42
CA LEU A 178 -4.20 3.06 -18.64
C LEU A 178 -4.72 1.83 -19.39
N SER A 179 -5.62 1.04 -18.77
CA SER A 179 -6.28 -0.05 -19.49
C SER A 179 -7.37 0.56 -20.36
N VAL A 180 -7.26 0.39 -21.66
CA VAL A 180 -8.39 0.61 -22.56
C VAL A 180 -9.08 -0.76 -22.68
N PRO A 181 -10.33 -0.90 -22.25
CA PRO A 181 -11.07 -2.13 -22.49
C PRO A 181 -11.20 -2.35 -24.00
N THR A 182 -10.81 -3.51 -24.47
CA THR A 182 -11.06 -4.00 -25.83
C THR A 182 -12.39 -4.71 -25.88
#